data_725c3fc21505a50093bae2ad9e2c65b8
#
_entry.id   725c3fc21505a50093bae2ad9e2c65b8
#
_cell.length_a   1.000
_cell.length_b   1.000
_cell.length_c   1.000
_cell.angle_alpha   90.00
_cell.angle_beta   90.00
_cell.angle_gamma   90.00
#
_symmetry.space_group_name_H-M   'P 1'
#
loop_
_entity.id
_entity.type
_entity.pdbx_description
1 polymer ?
#
loop_
_entity_poly.entity_id
_entity_poly.type
_entity_poly.pdbx_seq_one_letter_code
_entity_poly.pdbx_strand_id
1 'polypeptide(L)'
;MSKWTGRHLTAAEPPHSSLPTTEEPVDFLDFWNEAKAENAKIPLDAKVTLLPEECTENLNVYHVNLQNYRRSRLYGILCIPKKEGVYPALLRVPGAGIRPYNGFQDMAEKGIITFEVGIHGIPVTMDASVYSDLGRGALSGYPFFNLDNRDTYYFKRVYLGCVRAVDFIYSLPGFDGKTLAVTGNSQGGALSIVTAALDSRVKFIGLGCPALCDLTGYIEGRAGGWPRMFDENNIKIHGTREKIETSKYYDVVNFARHVNVPAFLSWGYNDTTCPPTSMYAAYNILPGPKSLYLVLDARHWIYPEQREKTHAWLENHLIGDGAMEPK
;
A
#
# COMPACT_ATOMS: atom_id res chain seq x y z
N MET A 1 21.01 19.03 -13.60
CA MET A 1 21.11 17.79 -12.80
C MET A 1 21.11 18.17 -11.33
N SER A 2 19.96 18.14 -10.66
CA SER A 2 19.96 18.27 -9.19
C SER A 2 20.47 16.95 -8.65
N LYS A 3 21.69 16.94 -8.15
CA LYS A 3 22.26 15.79 -7.45
C LYS A 3 21.34 15.49 -6.25
N TRP A 4 20.88 14.24 -6.15
CA TRP A 4 20.31 13.74 -4.92
C TRP A 4 21.41 13.84 -3.84
N THR A 5 21.26 14.80 -2.96
CA THR A 5 22.14 14.98 -1.80
C THR A 5 21.36 14.56 -0.57
N GLY A 6 21.06 13.27 -0.47
CA GLY A 6 20.69 12.69 0.82
C GLY A 6 21.89 12.90 1.75
N ARG A 7 21.76 13.77 2.73
CA ARG A 7 22.85 14.12 3.69
C ARG A 7 23.33 12.94 4.54
N HIS A 8 22.83 11.72 4.28
CA HIS A 8 23.06 10.55 5.10
C HIS A 8 23.43 9.30 4.28
N LEU A 9 23.85 9.44 3.03
CA LEU A 9 24.62 8.38 2.42
C LEU A 9 26.02 8.46 3.01
N THR A 10 26.38 7.49 3.83
CA THR A 10 27.79 7.16 4.01
C THR A 10 28.33 6.90 2.60
N ALA A 11 29.44 7.50 2.26
CA ALA A 11 30.03 7.53 0.91
C ALA A 11 30.39 6.12 0.35
N ALA A 12 29.93 5.04 0.98
CA ALA A 12 30.41 3.69 0.75
C ALA A 12 29.50 2.79 -0.08
N GLU A 13 28.15 3.01 -0.10
CA GLU A 13 27.24 2.09 -0.81
C GLU A 13 26.29 2.81 -1.76
N PRO A 14 26.26 2.39 -3.04
CA PRO A 14 25.26 2.91 -3.98
C PRO A 14 23.86 2.42 -3.60
N PRO A 15 22.78 3.22 -3.84
CA PRO A 15 21.41 2.87 -3.41
C PRO A 15 20.94 1.49 -3.83
N HIS A 16 21.36 0.99 -5.00
CA HIS A 16 20.92 -0.29 -5.54
C HIS A 16 21.45 -1.52 -4.77
N SER A 17 22.46 -1.36 -3.93
CA SER A 17 22.99 -2.42 -3.06
C SER A 17 22.44 -2.35 -1.62
N SER A 18 21.56 -1.41 -1.32
CA SER A 18 21.04 -1.23 0.04
C SER A 18 20.28 -2.45 0.53
N LEU A 19 20.64 -2.92 1.71
CA LEU A 19 19.92 -3.93 2.48
C LEU A 19 19.22 -3.26 3.67
N PRO A 20 18.14 -3.85 4.23
CA PRO A 20 17.47 -3.28 5.39
C PRO A 20 18.37 -3.10 6.60
N THR A 21 18.23 -1.97 7.30
CA THR A 21 18.77 -1.79 8.65
C THR A 21 17.75 -2.22 9.70
N THR A 22 16.47 -2.18 9.36
CA THR A 22 15.38 -2.59 10.27
C THR A 22 15.40 -4.11 10.42
N GLU A 23 15.64 -4.55 11.65
CA GLU A 23 15.58 -5.97 12.03
C GLU A 23 14.12 -6.43 12.15
N GLU A 24 13.84 -7.66 11.71
CA GLU A 24 12.56 -8.30 11.94
C GLU A 24 12.45 -8.77 13.40
N PRO A 25 11.40 -8.35 14.14
CA PRO A 25 11.15 -8.87 15.48
C PRO A 25 10.96 -10.39 15.48
N VAL A 26 11.44 -11.07 16.52
CA VAL A 26 11.36 -12.53 16.61
C VAL A 26 9.93 -13.07 16.60
N ASP A 27 8.96 -12.30 17.07
CA ASP A 27 7.54 -12.62 17.12
C ASP A 27 6.72 -11.89 16.03
N PHE A 28 7.37 -11.40 14.97
CA PHE A 28 6.73 -10.60 13.92
C PHE A 28 5.53 -11.33 13.26
N LEU A 29 5.75 -12.57 12.84
CA LEU A 29 4.71 -13.37 12.20
C LEU A 29 3.60 -13.74 13.16
N ASP A 30 3.91 -14.08 14.40
CA ASP A 30 2.93 -14.42 15.43
C ASP A 30 2.05 -13.21 15.73
N PHE A 31 2.65 -12.03 15.93
CA PHE A 31 1.91 -10.78 16.13
C PHE A 31 0.88 -10.49 15.02
N TRP A 32 1.30 -10.64 13.75
CA TRP A 32 0.41 -10.38 12.63
C TRP A 32 -0.61 -11.48 12.40
N ASN A 33 -0.27 -12.75 12.64
CA ASN A 33 -1.21 -13.87 12.56
C ASN A 33 -2.29 -13.76 13.62
N GLU A 34 -1.96 -13.40 14.85
CA GLU A 34 -2.92 -13.14 15.92
C GLU A 34 -3.83 -11.96 15.56
N ALA A 35 -3.26 -10.85 15.11
CA ALA A 35 -4.03 -9.67 14.69
C ALA A 35 -5.02 -9.98 13.55
N LYS A 36 -4.62 -10.78 12.55
CA LYS A 36 -5.50 -11.25 11.48
C LYS A 36 -6.61 -12.15 12.01
N ALA A 37 -6.27 -13.10 12.90
CA ALA A 37 -7.22 -14.01 13.47
C ALA A 37 -8.28 -13.28 14.35
N GLU A 38 -7.89 -12.25 15.09
CA GLU A 38 -8.82 -11.38 15.81
C GLU A 38 -9.73 -10.61 14.85
N ASN A 39 -9.16 -10.02 13.80
CA ASN A 39 -9.91 -9.25 12.82
C ASN A 39 -10.90 -10.12 12.04
N ALA A 40 -10.55 -11.37 11.73
CA ALA A 40 -11.43 -12.32 11.04
C ALA A 40 -12.68 -12.69 11.81
N LYS A 41 -12.67 -12.59 13.17
CA LYS A 41 -13.86 -12.83 14.02
C LYS A 41 -14.90 -11.72 13.89
N ILE A 42 -14.52 -10.55 13.36
CA ILE A 42 -15.42 -9.40 13.19
C ILE A 42 -16.19 -9.61 11.87
N PRO A 43 -17.52 -9.59 11.84
CA PRO A 43 -18.28 -9.64 10.58
C PRO A 43 -17.88 -8.51 9.64
N LEU A 44 -17.95 -8.74 8.34
CA LEU A 44 -17.69 -7.67 7.35
C LEU A 44 -18.70 -6.53 7.48
N ASP A 45 -19.94 -6.84 7.85
CA ASP A 45 -21.06 -5.86 7.94
C ASP A 45 -21.01 -4.89 6.74
N ALA A 46 -20.92 -5.48 5.54
CA ALA A 46 -20.74 -4.74 4.30
C ALA A 46 -22.02 -3.99 3.93
N LYS A 47 -21.90 -2.68 3.72
CA LYS A 47 -22.95 -1.83 3.17
C LYS A 47 -22.48 -1.36 1.80
N VAL A 48 -23.21 -1.77 0.76
CA VAL A 48 -22.90 -1.49 -0.63
C VAL A 48 -24.03 -0.66 -1.21
N THR A 49 -23.73 0.58 -1.60
CA THR A 49 -24.71 1.54 -2.10
C THR A 49 -24.34 1.95 -3.51
N LEU A 50 -25.23 1.73 -4.47
CA LEU A 50 -25.02 2.18 -5.86
C LEU A 50 -24.87 3.70 -5.90
N LEU A 51 -23.95 4.18 -6.72
CA LEU A 51 -23.74 5.59 -7.06
C LEU A 51 -24.20 5.82 -8.52
N PRO A 52 -25.47 6.08 -8.78
CA PRO A 52 -25.99 6.13 -10.15
C PRO A 52 -25.28 7.16 -11.03
N GLU A 53 -24.89 8.30 -10.43
CA GLU A 53 -24.20 9.40 -11.11
C GLU A 53 -22.77 9.05 -11.55
N GLU A 54 -22.17 8.06 -10.88
CA GLU A 54 -20.81 7.60 -11.19
C GLU A 54 -20.78 6.38 -12.12
N CYS A 55 -21.95 5.76 -12.39
CA CYS A 55 -22.05 4.62 -13.28
C CYS A 55 -21.77 5.04 -14.73
N THR A 56 -21.04 4.19 -15.47
CA THR A 56 -20.83 4.37 -16.92
C THR A 56 -21.75 3.45 -17.74
N GLU A 57 -21.61 3.46 -19.05
CA GLU A 57 -22.28 2.48 -19.90
C GLU A 57 -21.93 1.04 -19.51
N ASN A 58 -20.67 0.79 -19.15
CA ASN A 58 -20.12 -0.54 -18.90
C ASN A 58 -19.97 -0.90 -17.42
N LEU A 59 -20.02 0.08 -16.50
CA LEU A 59 -19.73 -0.12 -15.09
C LEU A 59 -20.87 0.26 -14.16
N ASN A 60 -21.11 -0.58 -13.16
CA ASN A 60 -21.79 -0.18 -11.94
C ASN A 60 -20.75 0.27 -10.91
N VAL A 61 -20.97 1.44 -10.30
CA VAL A 61 -20.09 2.03 -9.29
C VAL A 61 -20.82 2.09 -7.96
N TYR A 62 -20.15 1.62 -6.90
CA TYR A 62 -20.74 1.53 -5.57
C TYR A 62 -19.85 2.18 -4.53
N HIS A 63 -20.48 2.89 -3.59
CA HIS A 63 -19.85 3.23 -2.33
C HIS A 63 -19.96 2.03 -1.37
N VAL A 64 -18.83 1.62 -0.81
CA VAL A 64 -18.73 0.48 0.10
C VAL A 64 -18.31 0.95 1.48
N ASN A 65 -18.89 0.34 2.50
CA ASN A 65 -18.58 0.56 3.90
C ASN A 65 -18.49 -0.79 4.62
N LEU A 66 -17.31 -1.13 5.13
CA LEU A 66 -17.01 -2.40 5.80
C LEU A 66 -16.66 -2.18 7.27
N GLN A 67 -16.98 -3.13 8.11
CA GLN A 67 -16.47 -3.16 9.47
C GLN A 67 -15.04 -3.66 9.50
N ASN A 68 -14.19 -2.99 10.27
CA ASN A 68 -12.76 -3.26 10.41
C ASN A 68 -12.37 -3.38 11.89
N TYR A 69 -11.10 -3.62 12.16
CA TYR A 69 -10.49 -3.80 13.47
C TYR A 69 -10.97 -2.76 14.51
N ARG A 70 -11.27 -3.25 15.72
CA ARG A 70 -11.76 -2.43 16.86
C ARG A 70 -12.98 -1.57 16.51
N ARG A 71 -13.92 -2.12 15.73
CA ARG A 71 -15.15 -1.44 15.27
C ARG A 71 -14.93 -0.18 14.42
N SER A 72 -13.69 0.04 13.94
CA SER A 72 -13.46 1.07 12.93
C SER A 72 -14.14 0.68 11.61
N ARG A 73 -14.26 1.63 10.69
CA ARG A 73 -14.84 1.38 9.36
C ARG A 73 -13.76 1.52 8.30
N LEU A 74 -13.94 0.79 7.21
CA LEU A 74 -13.21 0.95 5.96
C LEU A 74 -14.22 1.37 4.90
N TYR A 75 -13.91 2.42 4.16
CA TYR A 75 -14.74 2.91 3.05
C TYR A 75 -13.98 2.79 1.75
N GLY A 76 -14.72 2.62 0.65
CA GLY A 76 -14.11 2.56 -0.67
C GLY A 76 -15.13 2.69 -1.79
N ILE A 77 -14.63 2.73 -3.02
CA ILE A 77 -15.40 2.71 -4.25
C ILE A 77 -15.13 1.39 -4.97
N LEU A 78 -16.20 0.68 -5.26
CA LEU A 78 -16.19 -0.59 -6.00
C LEU A 78 -16.76 -0.36 -7.39
N CYS A 79 -16.02 -0.76 -8.42
CA CYS A 79 -16.51 -0.78 -9.80
C CYS A 79 -16.63 -2.22 -10.28
N ILE A 80 -17.80 -2.57 -10.81
CA ILE A 80 -18.11 -3.91 -11.33
C ILE A 80 -18.58 -3.78 -12.78
N PRO A 81 -18.00 -4.54 -13.73
CA PRO A 81 -18.52 -4.61 -15.09
C PRO A 81 -20.00 -5.02 -15.11
N LYS A 82 -20.82 -4.32 -15.93
CA LYS A 82 -22.26 -4.64 -16.08
C LYS A 82 -22.53 -5.91 -16.86
N LYS A 83 -21.60 -6.25 -17.76
CA LYS A 83 -21.72 -7.49 -18.54
C LYS A 83 -21.66 -8.68 -17.60
N GLU A 84 -22.59 -9.63 -17.77
CA GLU A 84 -22.56 -10.87 -17.00
C GLU A 84 -21.27 -11.64 -17.25
N GLY A 85 -20.65 -12.14 -16.16
CA GLY A 85 -19.41 -12.87 -16.23
C GLY A 85 -18.74 -13.01 -14.86
N VAL A 86 -17.59 -13.67 -14.87
CA VAL A 86 -16.67 -13.72 -13.73
C VAL A 86 -15.39 -12.99 -14.10
N TYR A 87 -14.87 -12.22 -13.18
CA TYR A 87 -13.81 -11.26 -13.44
C TYR A 87 -12.68 -11.40 -12.43
N PRO A 88 -11.42 -11.15 -12.83
CA PRO A 88 -10.34 -10.94 -11.86
C PRO A 88 -10.59 -9.63 -11.11
N ALA A 89 -9.85 -9.43 -10.02
CA ALA A 89 -10.00 -8.23 -9.21
C ALA A 89 -8.67 -7.50 -8.99
N LEU A 90 -8.78 -6.19 -8.82
CA LEU A 90 -7.69 -5.29 -8.50
C LEU A 90 -8.07 -4.43 -7.28
N LEU A 91 -7.35 -4.63 -6.18
CA LEU A 91 -7.44 -3.79 -5.01
C LEU A 91 -6.47 -2.61 -5.17
N ARG A 92 -6.99 -1.38 -5.13
CA ARG A 92 -6.18 -0.17 -5.08
C ARG A 92 -6.13 0.38 -3.67
N VAL A 93 -4.92 0.49 -3.13
CA VAL A 93 -4.65 1.02 -1.79
C VAL A 93 -4.01 2.41 -1.88
N PRO A 94 -4.33 3.35 -0.94
CA PRO A 94 -4.08 4.76 -1.15
C PRO A 94 -2.67 5.20 -0.78
N GLY A 95 -2.15 6.18 -1.52
CA GLY A 95 -1.04 7.01 -1.09
C GLY A 95 -1.38 7.82 0.17
N ALA A 96 -0.39 8.48 0.75
CA ALA A 96 -0.59 9.34 1.92
C ALA A 96 -1.52 10.52 1.60
N GLY A 97 -2.18 11.02 2.64
CA GLY A 97 -3.15 12.12 2.55
C GLY A 97 -4.59 11.65 2.60
N ILE A 98 -5.49 12.62 2.72
CA ILE A 98 -6.91 12.42 2.93
C ILE A 98 -7.64 13.08 1.77
N ARG A 99 -8.42 12.29 1.04
CA ARG A 99 -9.03 12.71 -0.23
C ARG A 99 -10.25 11.87 -0.58
N PRO A 100 -11.10 12.31 -1.53
CA PRO A 100 -12.11 11.46 -2.14
C PRO A 100 -11.47 10.43 -3.08
N TYR A 101 -12.21 9.38 -3.41
CA TYR A 101 -11.82 8.33 -4.36
C TYR A 101 -12.93 8.11 -5.38
N ASN A 102 -12.58 7.62 -6.58
CA ASN A 102 -13.51 7.38 -7.70
C ASN A 102 -13.47 5.95 -8.24
N GLY A 103 -12.70 5.06 -7.64
CA GLY A 103 -12.83 3.63 -7.87
C GLY A 103 -11.94 3.00 -8.95
N PHE A 104 -10.97 3.72 -9.51
CA PHE A 104 -10.05 3.18 -10.51
C PHE A 104 -10.77 2.64 -11.77
N GLN A 105 -11.71 3.44 -12.28
CA GLN A 105 -12.59 3.06 -13.37
C GLN A 105 -11.85 2.66 -14.65
N ASP A 106 -10.71 3.30 -14.98
CA ASP A 106 -9.89 2.99 -16.17
C ASP A 106 -9.52 1.50 -16.27
N MET A 107 -9.24 0.87 -15.14
CA MET A 107 -8.94 -0.58 -15.10
C MET A 107 -10.21 -1.42 -15.08
N ALA A 108 -11.29 -0.90 -14.50
CA ALA A 108 -12.57 -1.60 -14.48
C ALA A 108 -13.20 -1.72 -15.88
N GLU A 109 -13.07 -0.69 -16.72
CA GLU A 109 -13.52 -0.70 -18.12
C GLU A 109 -12.87 -1.82 -18.96
N LYS A 110 -11.75 -2.37 -18.50
CA LYS A 110 -11.06 -3.49 -19.15
C LYS A 110 -11.59 -4.88 -18.73
N GLY A 111 -12.67 -4.94 -17.96
CA GLY A 111 -13.22 -6.19 -17.47
C GLY A 111 -12.55 -6.70 -16.20
N ILE A 112 -12.22 -5.81 -15.28
CA ILE A 112 -11.63 -6.11 -13.98
C ILE A 112 -12.53 -5.54 -12.89
N ILE A 113 -12.84 -6.30 -11.85
CA ILE A 113 -13.45 -5.72 -10.65
C ILE A 113 -12.41 -4.87 -9.94
N THR A 114 -12.66 -3.58 -9.75
CA THR A 114 -11.75 -2.71 -9.00
C THR A 114 -12.35 -2.28 -7.68
N PHE A 115 -11.54 -2.31 -6.61
CA PHE A 115 -11.92 -1.78 -5.31
C PHE A 115 -10.84 -0.82 -4.83
N GLU A 116 -11.17 0.48 -4.77
CA GLU A 116 -10.28 1.52 -4.25
C GLU A 116 -10.72 1.89 -2.83
N VAL A 117 -9.81 1.77 -1.87
CA VAL A 117 -10.13 1.94 -0.44
C VAL A 117 -9.51 3.19 0.17
N GLY A 118 -10.22 3.79 1.13
CA GLY A 118 -9.71 4.85 2.01
C GLY A 118 -9.43 4.31 3.42
N ILE A 119 -8.26 4.61 3.96
CA ILE A 119 -7.74 4.01 5.20
C ILE A 119 -8.12 4.74 6.49
N HIS A 120 -8.74 5.91 6.39
CA HIS A 120 -8.94 6.78 7.55
C HIS A 120 -10.24 6.51 8.34
N GLY A 121 -11.06 5.57 7.89
CA GLY A 121 -12.34 5.23 8.52
C GLY A 121 -13.42 6.29 8.36
N ILE A 122 -13.31 7.09 7.29
CA ILE A 122 -14.26 8.13 6.90
C ILE A 122 -14.78 7.86 5.48
N PRO A 123 -16.02 8.26 5.16
CA PRO A 123 -16.55 8.11 3.81
C PRO A 123 -15.63 8.73 2.76
N VAL A 124 -15.60 8.16 1.56
CA VAL A 124 -14.68 8.58 0.47
C VAL A 124 -15.36 9.44 -0.60
N THR A 125 -16.63 9.79 -0.37
CA THR A 125 -17.48 10.57 -1.29
C THR A 125 -17.97 11.89 -0.67
N MET A 126 -17.29 12.38 0.38
CA MET A 126 -17.63 13.67 0.99
C MET A 126 -17.05 14.83 0.18
N ASP A 127 -17.49 16.05 0.52
CA ASP A 127 -16.95 17.27 -0.06
C ASP A 127 -15.43 17.41 0.19
N ALA A 128 -14.71 17.94 -0.79
CA ALA A 128 -13.26 18.11 -0.74
C ALA A 128 -12.79 18.95 0.45
N SER A 129 -13.61 19.93 0.90
CA SER A 129 -13.31 20.77 2.06
C SER A 129 -13.20 19.97 3.35
N VAL A 130 -14.05 18.94 3.54
CA VAL A 130 -14.03 18.07 4.72
C VAL A 130 -12.69 17.33 4.83
N TYR A 131 -12.19 16.81 3.72
CA TYR A 131 -10.88 16.13 3.70
C TYR A 131 -9.74 17.09 4.00
N SER A 132 -9.80 18.31 3.46
CA SER A 132 -8.82 19.35 3.70
C SER A 132 -8.76 19.74 5.19
N ASP A 133 -9.90 19.87 5.83
CA ASP A 133 -10.00 20.22 7.27
C ASP A 133 -9.51 19.07 8.16
N LEU A 134 -9.89 17.83 7.85
CA LEU A 134 -9.38 16.66 8.57
C LEU A 134 -7.86 16.51 8.43
N GLY A 135 -7.31 16.76 7.24
CA GLY A 135 -5.88 16.68 6.96
C GLY A 135 -5.05 17.73 7.70
N ARG A 136 -5.60 18.93 7.92
CA ARG A 136 -4.98 19.99 8.71
C ARG A 136 -5.31 19.93 10.20
N GLY A 137 -6.34 19.15 10.56
CA GLY A 137 -6.87 19.01 11.92
C GLY A 137 -6.65 17.61 12.50
N ALA A 138 -7.76 16.91 12.73
CA ALA A 138 -7.79 15.66 13.50
C ALA A 138 -6.90 14.52 12.95
N LEU A 139 -6.57 14.52 11.66
CA LEU A 139 -5.71 13.51 11.04
C LEU A 139 -4.32 14.07 10.65
N SER A 140 -4.00 15.30 11.08
CA SER A 140 -2.65 15.84 10.92
C SER A 140 -1.66 14.99 11.71
N GLY A 141 -0.58 14.52 11.05
CA GLY A 141 0.44 13.71 11.74
C GLY A 141 0.00 12.26 12.05
N TYR A 142 -1.06 11.74 11.43
CA TYR A 142 -1.55 10.36 11.66
C TYR A 142 -0.47 9.26 11.59
N PRO A 143 0.64 9.41 10.81
CA PRO A 143 1.68 8.39 10.81
C PRO A 143 2.39 8.18 12.15
N PHE A 144 2.19 9.08 13.09
CA PHE A 144 2.79 9.01 14.43
C PHE A 144 1.80 8.68 15.54
N PHE A 145 0.50 8.51 15.22
CA PHE A 145 -0.53 8.27 16.23
C PHE A 145 -0.33 6.93 16.93
N ASN A 146 -0.13 6.98 18.25
CA ASN A 146 0.12 5.83 19.13
C ASN A 146 1.36 4.99 18.72
N LEU A 147 2.38 5.61 18.14
CA LEU A 147 3.62 4.93 17.73
C LEU A 147 4.38 4.31 18.92
N ASP A 148 4.09 4.70 20.13
CA ASP A 148 4.66 4.15 21.37
C ASP A 148 4.14 2.76 21.75
N ASN A 149 3.09 2.25 21.07
CA ASN A 149 2.49 0.96 21.40
C ASN A 149 2.07 0.20 20.12
N ARG A 150 2.69 -0.96 19.89
CA ARG A 150 2.45 -1.80 18.71
C ARG A 150 1.01 -2.27 18.56
N ASP A 151 0.24 -2.40 19.66
CA ASP A 151 -1.14 -2.87 19.63
C ASP A 151 -2.16 -1.79 19.29
N THR A 152 -1.79 -0.53 19.48
CA THR A 152 -2.66 0.62 19.25
C THR A 152 -2.16 1.56 18.17
N TYR A 153 -0.98 1.32 17.63
CA TYR A 153 -0.41 2.12 16.55
C TYR A 153 -1.39 2.24 15.37
N TYR A 154 -1.52 3.45 14.85
CA TYR A 154 -2.50 3.78 13.81
C TYR A 154 -2.50 2.84 12.62
N PHE A 155 -1.33 2.42 12.17
CA PHE A 155 -1.20 1.54 11.01
C PHE A 155 -1.68 0.10 11.27
N LYS A 156 -1.89 -0.35 12.51
CA LYS A 156 -2.47 -1.69 12.76
C LYS A 156 -3.84 -1.83 12.09
N ARG A 157 -4.73 -0.85 12.31
CA ARG A 157 -6.05 -0.86 11.66
C ARG A 157 -5.98 -0.63 10.14
N VAL A 158 -4.95 0.10 9.67
CA VAL A 158 -4.74 0.34 8.23
C VAL A 158 -4.36 -0.95 7.52
N TYR A 159 -3.37 -1.67 8.03
CA TYR A 159 -2.90 -2.93 7.47
C TYR A 159 -3.98 -4.02 7.52
N LEU A 160 -4.65 -4.15 8.66
CA LEU A 160 -5.81 -5.05 8.78
C LEU A 160 -6.98 -4.63 7.89
N GLY A 161 -7.17 -3.35 7.64
CA GLY A 161 -8.15 -2.83 6.69
C GLY A 161 -7.89 -3.29 5.25
N CYS A 162 -6.63 -3.36 4.84
CA CYS A 162 -6.27 -3.90 3.53
C CYS A 162 -6.63 -5.40 3.42
N VAL A 163 -6.39 -6.19 4.48
CA VAL A 163 -6.83 -7.60 4.53
C VAL A 163 -8.37 -7.70 4.49
N ARG A 164 -9.09 -6.80 5.18
CA ARG A 164 -10.58 -6.76 5.11
C ARG A 164 -11.08 -6.45 3.69
N ALA A 165 -10.37 -5.60 2.96
CA ALA A 165 -10.70 -5.33 1.57
C ALA A 165 -10.55 -6.59 0.69
N VAL A 166 -9.55 -7.42 0.96
CA VAL A 166 -9.38 -8.73 0.32
C VAL A 166 -10.56 -9.66 0.68
N ASP A 167 -10.93 -9.75 1.96
CA ASP A 167 -12.09 -10.54 2.40
C ASP A 167 -13.37 -10.14 1.67
N PHE A 168 -13.59 -8.84 1.50
CA PHE A 168 -14.75 -8.31 0.80
C PHE A 168 -14.74 -8.69 -0.69
N ILE A 169 -13.60 -8.53 -1.38
CA ILE A 169 -13.48 -8.94 -2.80
C ILE A 169 -13.80 -10.42 -2.96
N TYR A 170 -13.30 -11.29 -2.07
CA TYR A 170 -13.59 -12.73 -2.08
C TYR A 170 -15.04 -13.07 -1.77
N SER A 171 -15.82 -12.15 -1.23
CA SER A 171 -17.27 -12.33 -1.02
C SER A 171 -18.14 -11.91 -2.22
N LEU A 172 -17.55 -11.28 -3.24
CA LEU A 172 -18.30 -10.78 -4.40
C LEU A 172 -18.67 -11.90 -5.36
N PRO A 173 -19.95 -12.04 -5.76
CA PRO A 173 -20.40 -13.12 -6.62
C PRO A 173 -19.81 -13.09 -8.03
N GLY A 174 -19.40 -11.92 -8.52
CA GLY A 174 -18.79 -11.74 -9.85
C GLY A 174 -17.26 -11.91 -9.87
N PHE A 175 -16.62 -12.12 -8.71
CA PHE A 175 -15.18 -12.36 -8.65
C PHE A 175 -14.86 -13.81 -9.04
N ASP A 176 -13.76 -14.05 -9.78
CA ASP A 176 -13.35 -15.38 -10.24
C ASP A 176 -12.84 -16.31 -9.12
N GLY A 177 -12.74 -15.79 -7.89
CA GLY A 177 -12.34 -16.54 -6.70
C GLY A 177 -10.83 -16.81 -6.59
N LYS A 178 -10.00 -16.33 -7.53
CA LYS A 178 -8.57 -16.70 -7.57
C LYS A 178 -7.61 -15.60 -8.01
N THR A 179 -8.00 -14.70 -8.92
CA THR A 179 -7.08 -13.77 -9.58
C THR A 179 -7.21 -12.36 -8.97
N LEU A 180 -6.46 -12.11 -7.91
CA LEU A 180 -6.44 -10.83 -7.21
C LEU A 180 -5.06 -10.19 -7.28
N ALA A 181 -4.98 -8.95 -7.77
CA ALA A 181 -3.81 -8.10 -7.66
C ALA A 181 -4.03 -6.94 -6.68
N VAL A 182 -2.92 -6.40 -6.15
CA VAL A 182 -2.93 -5.18 -5.34
C VAL A 182 -2.01 -4.13 -5.96
N THR A 183 -2.45 -2.87 -5.95
CA THR A 183 -1.69 -1.76 -6.52
C THR A 183 -1.78 -0.51 -5.65
N GLY A 184 -0.74 0.32 -5.71
CA GLY A 184 -0.69 1.63 -5.08
C GLY A 184 0.65 2.32 -5.21
N ASN A 185 0.69 3.61 -4.88
CA ASN A 185 1.89 4.42 -4.94
C ASN A 185 2.20 5.05 -3.58
N SER A 186 3.47 5.27 -3.27
CA SER A 186 3.91 5.88 -2.02
C SER A 186 3.46 5.04 -0.82
N GLN A 187 2.69 5.56 0.12
CA GLN A 187 2.05 4.76 1.16
C GLN A 187 1.25 3.59 0.56
N GLY A 188 0.58 3.78 -0.59
CA GLY A 188 -0.10 2.70 -1.29
C GLY A 188 0.85 1.62 -1.81
N GLY A 189 2.06 1.98 -2.21
CA GLY A 189 3.12 1.02 -2.54
C GLY A 189 3.52 0.17 -1.33
N ALA A 190 3.66 0.82 -0.18
CA ALA A 190 3.86 0.14 1.11
C ALA A 190 2.72 -0.82 1.43
N LEU A 191 1.48 -0.33 1.35
CA LEU A 191 0.28 -1.12 1.65
C LEU A 191 0.11 -2.31 0.68
N SER A 192 0.57 -2.20 -0.57
CA SER A 192 0.55 -3.32 -1.53
C SER A 192 1.47 -4.46 -1.08
N ILE A 193 2.69 -4.15 -0.65
CA ILE A 193 3.64 -5.13 -0.10
C ILE A 193 3.06 -5.77 1.18
N VAL A 194 2.57 -4.95 2.10
CA VAL A 194 1.96 -5.41 3.36
C VAL A 194 0.78 -6.34 3.09
N THR A 195 -0.11 -5.98 2.16
CA THR A 195 -1.30 -6.79 1.86
C THR A 195 -0.90 -8.16 1.32
N ALA A 196 0.07 -8.21 0.38
CA ALA A 196 0.55 -9.47 -0.18
C ALA A 196 1.29 -10.35 0.85
N ALA A 197 1.98 -9.74 1.81
CA ALA A 197 2.65 -10.48 2.90
C ALA A 197 1.63 -11.06 3.90
N LEU A 198 0.57 -10.31 4.21
CA LEU A 198 -0.44 -10.72 5.18
C LEU A 198 -1.50 -11.65 4.61
N ASP A 199 -1.70 -11.68 3.29
CA ASP A 199 -2.78 -12.43 2.66
C ASP A 199 -2.32 -13.18 1.41
N SER A 200 -2.19 -14.48 1.51
CA SER A 200 -1.74 -15.38 0.43
C SER A 200 -2.71 -15.48 -0.75
N ARG A 201 -3.92 -14.92 -0.63
CA ARG A 201 -4.90 -14.83 -1.71
C ARG A 201 -4.52 -13.77 -2.74
N VAL A 202 -3.67 -12.81 -2.40
CA VAL A 202 -3.05 -11.87 -3.36
C VAL A 202 -2.09 -12.65 -4.25
N LYS A 203 -2.19 -12.47 -5.58
CA LYS A 203 -1.39 -13.20 -6.57
C LYS A 203 -0.32 -12.34 -7.25
N PHE A 204 -0.53 -11.03 -7.33
CA PHE A 204 0.36 -10.10 -8.00
C PHE A 204 0.37 -8.76 -7.30
N ILE A 205 1.49 -8.04 -7.32
CA ILE A 205 1.56 -6.64 -6.89
C ILE A 205 2.26 -5.78 -7.94
N GLY A 206 1.61 -4.67 -8.32
CA GLY A 206 2.20 -3.66 -9.19
C GLY A 206 2.19 -2.30 -8.48
N LEU A 207 3.35 -1.74 -8.16
CA LEU A 207 3.40 -0.58 -7.25
C LEU A 207 4.47 0.45 -7.60
N GLY A 208 4.29 1.67 -7.10
CA GLY A 208 5.26 2.74 -7.26
C GLY A 208 5.78 3.31 -5.94
N CYS A 209 7.05 3.72 -5.95
CA CYS A 209 7.75 4.48 -4.90
C CYS A 209 7.32 4.13 -3.45
N PRO A 210 7.45 2.86 -2.99
CA PRO A 210 6.94 2.42 -1.70
C PRO A 210 7.51 3.23 -0.53
N ALA A 211 6.60 3.70 0.33
CA ALA A 211 6.91 4.39 1.58
C ALA A 211 7.12 3.38 2.72
N LEU A 212 7.37 3.86 3.94
CA LEU A 212 7.48 3.05 5.16
C LEU A 212 8.56 1.95 5.09
N CYS A 213 9.51 2.07 4.18
CA CYS A 213 10.59 1.12 4.01
C CYS A 213 11.83 1.57 4.80
N ASP A 214 12.42 0.65 5.57
CA ASP A 214 13.67 0.84 6.29
C ASP A 214 13.65 2.10 7.19
N LEU A 215 12.65 2.17 8.06
CA LEU A 215 12.39 3.33 8.92
C LEU A 215 13.55 3.66 9.85
N THR A 216 14.29 2.63 10.30
CA THR A 216 15.46 2.80 11.16
C THR A 216 16.72 3.23 10.42
N GLY A 217 16.69 3.34 9.09
CA GLY A 217 17.83 3.79 8.28
C GLY A 217 18.44 5.10 8.76
N TYR A 218 17.60 6.05 9.21
CA TYR A 218 18.07 7.32 9.78
C TYR A 218 18.89 7.16 11.05
N ILE A 219 18.60 6.15 11.85
CA ILE A 219 19.37 5.83 13.08
C ILE A 219 20.73 5.24 12.71
N GLU A 220 20.77 4.48 11.62
CA GLU A 220 21.95 3.80 11.10
C GLU A 220 22.73 4.65 10.08
N GLY A 221 22.47 5.95 10.02
CA GLY A 221 23.25 6.91 9.22
C GLY A 221 22.90 6.96 7.73
N ARG A 222 21.76 6.42 7.29
CA ARG A 222 21.26 6.56 5.93
C ARG A 222 19.80 6.96 5.89
N ALA A 223 19.32 7.44 4.73
CA ALA A 223 17.94 7.88 4.60
C ALA A 223 16.98 6.69 4.65
N GLY A 224 16.04 6.70 5.60
CA GLY A 224 14.87 5.83 5.69
C GLY A 224 13.69 6.38 4.90
N GLY A 225 12.62 5.58 4.76
CA GLY A 225 11.42 5.94 4.02
C GLY A 225 10.54 6.99 4.70
N TRP A 226 9.58 7.53 3.93
CA TRP A 226 8.50 8.32 4.51
C TRP A 226 7.77 7.50 5.59
N PRO A 227 7.35 8.08 6.73
CA PRO A 227 7.24 9.52 7.05
C PRO A 227 8.49 10.12 7.71
N ARG A 228 9.68 9.53 7.56
CA ARG A 228 10.94 10.01 8.15
C ARG A 228 10.91 10.01 9.67
N MET A 229 10.41 8.93 10.26
CA MET A 229 10.13 8.84 11.71
C MET A 229 11.30 9.24 12.59
N PHE A 230 12.53 8.97 12.12
CA PHE A 230 13.74 9.12 12.92
C PHE A 230 14.79 10.02 12.26
N ASP A 231 14.37 10.91 11.33
CA ASP A 231 15.27 11.94 10.80
C ASP A 231 15.68 12.96 11.89
N GLU A 232 16.59 13.86 11.58
CA GLU A 232 17.16 14.85 12.50
C GLU A 232 16.12 15.72 13.24
N ASN A 233 14.93 15.90 12.66
CA ASN A 233 13.84 16.68 13.25
C ASN A 233 12.94 15.79 14.12
N ASN A 234 12.55 14.64 13.61
CA ASN A 234 11.56 13.77 14.24
C ASN A 234 12.16 12.91 15.36
N ILE A 235 13.45 12.57 15.29
CA ILE A 235 14.11 11.71 16.29
C ILE A 235 14.04 12.29 17.71
N LYS A 236 14.02 13.63 17.84
CA LYS A 236 13.90 14.32 19.13
C LYS A 236 12.56 14.03 19.83
N ILE A 237 11.52 13.74 19.05
CA ILE A 237 10.15 13.49 19.53
C ILE A 237 9.82 11.99 19.49
N HIS A 238 10.34 11.29 18.49
CA HIS A 238 9.96 9.91 18.19
C HIS A 238 11.10 8.89 18.41
N GLY A 239 12.31 9.30 18.79
CA GLY A 239 13.47 8.43 19.01
C GLY A 239 13.45 7.71 20.37
N THR A 240 12.30 7.49 20.99
CA THR A 240 12.23 6.66 22.19
C THR A 240 12.32 5.18 21.84
N ARG A 241 12.79 4.35 22.77
CA ARG A 241 12.94 2.91 22.57
C ARG A 241 11.61 2.26 22.16
N GLU A 242 10.52 2.62 22.81
CA GLU A 242 9.20 2.05 22.56
C GLU A 242 8.74 2.32 21.12
N LYS A 243 8.96 3.54 20.62
CA LYS A 243 8.58 3.94 19.26
C LYS A 243 9.47 3.27 18.20
N ILE A 244 10.76 3.15 18.47
CA ILE A 244 11.69 2.43 17.59
C ILE A 244 11.30 0.94 17.51
N GLU A 245 11.06 0.29 18.64
CA GLU A 245 10.65 -1.13 18.66
C GLU A 245 9.27 -1.32 18.00
N THR A 246 8.31 -0.43 18.25
CA THR A 246 7.02 -0.48 17.56
C THR A 246 7.18 -0.36 16.05
N SER A 247 8.02 0.57 15.57
CA SER A 247 8.20 0.80 14.13
C SER A 247 8.67 -0.44 13.39
N LYS A 248 9.44 -1.32 14.02
CA LYS A 248 9.93 -2.58 13.41
C LYS A 248 8.80 -3.52 13.02
N TYR A 249 7.68 -3.54 13.76
CA TYR A 249 6.51 -4.34 13.41
C TYR A 249 5.72 -3.79 12.22
N TYR A 250 5.98 -2.55 11.82
CA TYR A 250 5.24 -1.84 10.77
C TYR A 250 6.10 -1.43 9.59
N ASP A 251 7.40 -1.68 9.68
CA ASP A 251 8.33 -1.41 8.59
C ASP A 251 8.10 -2.38 7.43
N VAL A 252 7.93 -1.82 6.25
CA VAL A 252 7.61 -2.56 5.03
C VAL A 252 8.71 -3.56 4.64
N VAL A 253 9.96 -3.32 5.03
CA VAL A 253 11.04 -4.29 4.75
C VAL A 253 10.79 -5.62 5.45
N ASN A 254 10.18 -5.62 6.64
CA ASN A 254 9.88 -6.86 7.34
C ASN A 254 8.73 -7.65 6.68
N PHE A 255 7.76 -6.96 6.07
CA PHE A 255 6.75 -7.61 5.23
C PHE A 255 7.34 -8.09 3.89
N ALA A 256 8.22 -7.31 3.28
CA ALA A 256 8.83 -7.66 2.00
C ALA A 256 9.57 -9.02 2.04
N ARG A 257 10.14 -9.42 3.18
CA ARG A 257 10.75 -10.74 3.39
C ARG A 257 9.81 -11.90 3.13
N HIS A 258 8.49 -11.68 3.23
CA HIS A 258 7.44 -12.69 3.16
C HIS A 258 6.60 -12.62 1.86
N VAL A 259 6.95 -11.75 0.90
CA VAL A 259 6.23 -11.61 -0.37
C VAL A 259 6.85 -12.50 -1.44
N ASN A 260 6.16 -13.59 -1.77
CA ASN A 260 6.63 -14.57 -2.75
C ASN A 260 5.93 -14.45 -4.13
N VAL A 261 4.98 -13.53 -4.27
CA VAL A 261 4.22 -13.34 -5.51
C VAL A 261 4.98 -12.45 -6.49
N PRO A 262 4.72 -12.57 -7.81
CA PRO A 262 5.30 -11.67 -8.80
C PRO A 262 5.02 -10.21 -8.47
N ALA A 263 6.05 -9.37 -8.56
CA ALA A 263 6.02 -7.97 -8.22
C ALA A 263 6.63 -7.10 -9.32
N PHE A 264 5.90 -6.05 -9.73
CA PHE A 264 6.41 -4.98 -10.57
C PHE A 264 6.52 -3.69 -9.75
N LEU A 265 7.71 -3.12 -9.69
CA LEU A 265 7.97 -1.89 -8.95
C LEU A 265 8.47 -0.79 -9.90
N SER A 266 8.09 0.46 -9.60
CA SER A 266 8.60 1.62 -10.32
C SER A 266 8.83 2.79 -9.38
N TRP A 267 9.93 3.50 -9.56
CA TRP A 267 10.20 4.75 -8.82
C TRP A 267 11.19 5.67 -9.52
N GLY A 268 11.33 6.88 -8.99
CA GLY A 268 12.32 7.85 -9.42
C GLY A 268 13.62 7.74 -8.63
N TYR A 269 14.77 7.80 -9.31
CA TYR A 269 16.07 7.75 -8.63
C TYR A 269 16.38 9.01 -7.79
N ASN A 270 15.73 10.14 -8.11
CA ASN A 270 15.86 11.39 -7.38
C ASN A 270 14.73 11.63 -6.35
N ASP A 271 14.03 10.56 -5.94
CA ASP A 271 12.99 10.66 -4.92
C ASP A 271 13.61 10.99 -3.56
N THR A 272 13.21 12.13 -2.99
CA THR A 272 13.64 12.57 -1.66
C THR A 272 12.58 12.34 -0.59
N THR A 273 11.37 11.96 -0.97
CA THR A 273 10.27 11.61 -0.06
C THR A 273 10.38 10.16 0.39
N CYS A 274 10.52 9.26 -0.59
CA CYS A 274 10.87 7.87 -0.38
C CYS A 274 12.26 7.62 -1.00
N PRO A 275 13.35 7.81 -0.25
CA PRO A 275 14.69 7.74 -0.83
C PRO A 275 14.99 6.38 -1.47
N PRO A 276 15.72 6.33 -2.60
CA PRO A 276 16.08 5.09 -3.28
C PRO A 276 16.70 4.05 -2.37
N THR A 277 17.53 4.45 -1.39
CA THR A 277 18.13 3.54 -0.41
C THR A 277 17.07 2.73 0.34
N SER A 278 16.00 3.38 0.79
CA SER A 278 14.92 2.71 1.52
C SER A 278 14.08 1.80 0.61
N MET A 279 13.81 2.24 -0.63
CA MET A 279 13.04 1.45 -1.60
C MET A 279 13.83 0.22 -2.08
N TYR A 280 15.13 0.37 -2.34
CA TYR A 280 16.00 -0.75 -2.67
C TYR A 280 16.16 -1.73 -1.50
N ALA A 281 16.17 -1.24 -0.25
CA ALA A 281 16.19 -2.12 0.92
C ALA A 281 15.00 -3.09 0.91
N ALA A 282 13.79 -2.62 0.58
CA ALA A 282 12.62 -3.49 0.42
C ALA A 282 12.71 -4.36 -0.84
N TYR A 283 13.09 -3.78 -1.98
CA TYR A 283 13.19 -4.51 -3.25
C TYR A 283 14.18 -5.66 -3.18
N ASN A 284 15.39 -5.43 -2.65
CA ASN A 284 16.46 -6.41 -2.66
C ASN A 284 16.13 -7.68 -1.88
N ILE A 285 15.31 -7.58 -0.85
CA ILE A 285 14.93 -8.72 0.01
C ILE A 285 13.60 -9.39 -0.38
N LEU A 286 12.84 -8.85 -1.35
CA LEU A 286 11.68 -9.57 -1.90
C LEU A 286 12.12 -10.91 -2.46
N PRO A 287 11.62 -12.06 -1.95
CA PRO A 287 12.04 -13.37 -2.43
C PRO A 287 11.38 -13.79 -3.73
N GLY A 288 10.18 -13.26 -4.02
CA GLY A 288 9.41 -13.58 -5.23
C GLY A 288 10.00 -13.01 -6.51
N PRO A 289 9.49 -13.44 -7.69
CA PRO A 289 9.85 -12.85 -8.98
C PRO A 289 9.56 -11.35 -8.96
N LYS A 290 10.55 -10.54 -9.36
CA LYS A 290 10.42 -9.08 -9.30
C LYS A 290 11.07 -8.40 -10.47
N SER A 291 10.47 -7.28 -10.90
CA SER A 291 11.04 -6.39 -11.89
C SER A 291 10.94 -4.94 -11.43
N LEU A 292 11.90 -4.14 -11.88
CA LEU A 292 12.00 -2.72 -11.54
C LEU A 292 12.04 -1.88 -12.79
N TYR A 293 11.16 -0.89 -12.87
CA TYR A 293 11.23 0.20 -13.83
C TYR A 293 11.69 1.48 -13.14
N LEU A 294 12.97 1.80 -13.30
CA LEU A 294 13.62 2.95 -12.68
C LEU A 294 13.68 4.12 -13.65
N VAL A 295 13.25 5.32 -13.21
CA VAL A 295 13.38 6.56 -13.97
C VAL A 295 14.40 7.47 -13.29
N LEU A 296 15.54 7.70 -13.96
CA LEU A 296 16.72 8.33 -13.34
C LEU A 296 16.51 9.78 -12.94
N ASP A 297 15.71 10.55 -13.68
CA ASP A 297 15.44 11.97 -13.43
C ASP A 297 14.16 12.23 -12.66
N ALA A 298 13.31 11.19 -12.44
CA ALA A 298 12.09 11.32 -11.68
C ALA A 298 12.35 11.47 -10.17
N ARG A 299 11.45 12.22 -9.53
CA ARG A 299 11.36 12.39 -8.09
C ARG A 299 10.24 11.51 -7.53
N HIS A 300 9.55 11.96 -6.50
CA HIS A 300 8.42 11.25 -5.89
C HIS A 300 7.17 11.14 -6.78
N TRP A 301 7.07 11.96 -7.79
CA TRP A 301 5.95 11.95 -8.72
C TRP A 301 6.09 10.83 -9.75
N ILE A 302 5.02 10.07 -9.96
CA ILE A 302 4.95 9.03 -10.97
C ILE A 302 4.69 9.67 -12.34
N TYR A 303 5.60 9.49 -13.26
CA TYR A 303 5.42 9.91 -14.64
C TYR A 303 4.35 9.06 -15.37
N PRO A 304 3.68 9.60 -16.41
CA PRO A 304 2.70 8.83 -17.19
C PRO A 304 3.23 7.47 -17.64
N GLU A 305 4.44 7.41 -18.14
CA GLU A 305 5.08 6.17 -18.60
C GLU A 305 5.22 5.12 -17.47
N GLN A 306 5.59 5.52 -16.26
CA GLN A 306 5.67 4.61 -15.12
C GLN A 306 4.30 4.01 -14.79
N ARG A 307 3.26 4.85 -14.82
CA ARG A 307 1.88 4.42 -14.62
C ARG A 307 1.43 3.46 -15.71
N GLU A 308 1.66 3.81 -16.98
CA GLU A 308 1.30 2.98 -18.13
C GLU A 308 1.97 1.60 -18.08
N LYS A 309 3.27 1.54 -17.76
CA LYS A 309 3.98 0.26 -17.60
C LYS A 309 3.44 -0.58 -16.44
N THR A 310 3.14 0.06 -15.31
CA THR A 310 2.55 -0.64 -14.16
C THR A 310 1.15 -1.18 -14.50
N HIS A 311 0.31 -0.37 -15.17
CA HIS A 311 -1.03 -0.79 -15.58
C HIS A 311 -0.97 -1.91 -16.63
N ALA A 312 -0.11 -1.80 -17.64
CA ALA A 312 0.07 -2.84 -18.65
C ALA A 312 0.54 -4.16 -18.03
N TRP A 313 1.47 -4.10 -17.08
CA TRP A 313 1.93 -5.28 -16.36
C TRP A 313 0.81 -5.94 -15.56
N LEU A 314 0.02 -5.15 -14.82
CA LEU A 314 -1.14 -5.65 -14.07
C LEU A 314 -2.21 -6.24 -14.99
N GLU A 315 -2.53 -5.56 -16.09
CA GLU A 315 -3.49 -6.01 -17.09
C GLU A 315 -3.10 -7.37 -17.67
N ASN A 316 -1.84 -7.52 -18.07
CA ASN A 316 -1.32 -8.78 -18.61
C ASN A 316 -1.43 -9.95 -17.61
N HIS A 317 -1.28 -9.68 -16.31
CA HIS A 317 -1.41 -10.72 -15.28
C HIS A 317 -2.86 -11.01 -14.87
N LEU A 318 -3.75 -10.03 -15.00
CA LEU A 318 -5.15 -10.17 -14.63
C LEU A 318 -6.01 -10.75 -15.75
N ILE A 319 -5.81 -10.32 -17.00
CA ILE A 319 -6.67 -10.66 -18.13
C ILE A 319 -5.92 -11.14 -19.39
N GLY A 320 -4.59 -11.23 -19.35
CA GLY A 320 -3.79 -11.74 -20.48
C GLY A 320 -3.92 -13.24 -20.68
N ASP A 321 -3.68 -13.69 -21.91
CA ASP A 321 -3.78 -15.11 -22.34
C ASP A 321 -2.66 -16.00 -21.79
N GLY A 322 -2.45 -16.01 -20.54
CA GLY A 322 -1.54 -16.95 -19.92
C GLY A 322 -0.34 -16.29 -19.23
N ALA A 323 -0.13 -16.80 -18.04
CA ALA A 323 1.06 -16.53 -17.26
C ALA A 323 2.32 -16.64 -18.13
N MET A 324 2.96 -15.53 -18.44
CA MET A 324 4.33 -15.60 -18.92
C MET A 324 5.16 -16.15 -17.76
N GLU A 325 5.61 -17.41 -17.91
CA GLU A 325 6.66 -17.94 -17.05
C GLU A 325 7.85 -16.97 -17.06
N PRO A 326 8.40 -16.65 -15.90
CA PRO A 326 9.60 -15.82 -15.85
C PRO A 326 10.76 -16.54 -16.54
N LYS A 327 11.28 -15.91 -17.59
CA LYS A 327 12.57 -16.28 -18.14
C LYS A 327 13.68 -15.66 -17.31
#